data_f0280b0b925e02d5ee52ec4013f2f4a8
#
_entry.id   f0280b0b925e02d5ee52ec4013f2f4a8
#
_cell.length_a   1.000
_cell.length_b   1.000
_cell.length_c   1.000
_cell.angle_alpha   90.00
_cell.angle_beta   90.00
_cell.angle_gamma   90.00
#
_symmetry.space_group_name_H-M   'P 1'
#
loop_
_entity.id
_entity.type
_entity.pdbx_description
1 polymer ?
#
loop_
_entity_poly.entity_id
_entity_poly.type
_entity_poly.pdbx_seq_one_letter_code
_entity_poly.pdbx_strand_id
1 'polypeptide(L)'
;MKRKGIYYGEVYKYTLKATEKSIANGDDGKCYIGQTYNSKERQGDWDSTDPRYAGPKINRAREIYPPEDWDREVLFSGFYMKESTRKKKIDAMETAMIRKYDSVNNGFNTSYGRGMKGLHHTEESRRKISQALRGVKKTEAHKKAMSAGRRKAKQRRLRLERKLQRQQQQQSLNSAA
;
A
#
# COMPACT_ATOMS: atom_id res chain seq x y z
N MET A 1 11.29 -11.62 28.57
CA MET A 1 9.90 -11.29 28.18
C MET A 1 9.92 -10.05 27.30
N LYS A 2 9.54 -10.15 26.00
CA LYS A 2 9.34 -8.96 25.14
C LYS A 2 8.12 -8.20 25.67
N ARG A 3 8.29 -6.93 26.05
CA ARG A 3 7.16 -6.06 26.43
C ARG A 3 6.15 -6.05 25.27
N LYS A 4 4.88 -6.36 25.54
CA LYS A 4 3.80 -6.21 24.56
C LYS A 4 3.71 -4.73 24.23
N GLY A 5 4.23 -4.34 23.05
CA GLY A 5 4.15 -2.96 22.60
C GLY A 5 2.73 -2.62 22.16
N ILE A 6 2.31 -1.40 22.46
CA ILE A 6 1.13 -0.80 21.86
C ILE A 6 1.58 -0.10 20.58
N TYR A 7 0.93 -0.40 19.45
CA TYR A 7 1.31 0.08 18.14
C TYR A 7 0.30 1.13 17.67
N TYR A 8 0.76 2.37 17.50
CA TYR A 8 -0.03 3.46 16.93
C TYR A 8 -0.03 3.42 15.40
N GLY A 9 -1.11 3.90 14.79
CA GLY A 9 -1.19 4.15 13.37
C GLY A 9 -2.29 5.13 13.05
N GLU A 10 -2.08 5.96 12.04
CA GLU A 10 -3.07 6.92 11.55
C GLU A 10 -3.09 7.02 10.03
N VAL A 11 -4.23 7.44 9.51
CA VAL A 11 -4.44 7.88 8.12
C VAL A 11 -4.81 9.34 8.16
N TYR A 12 -4.14 10.17 7.38
CA TYR A 12 -4.31 11.61 7.34
C TYR A 12 -4.54 12.10 5.90
N LYS A 13 -5.09 13.29 5.82
CA LYS A 13 -5.31 14.02 4.57
C LYS A 13 -4.59 15.36 4.64
N TYR A 14 -3.86 15.70 3.61
CA TYR A 14 -3.44 17.07 3.32
C TYR A 14 -4.32 17.60 2.20
N THR A 15 -4.93 18.77 2.40
CA THR A 15 -5.74 19.48 1.39
C THR A 15 -5.06 20.78 1.05
N LEU A 16 -4.86 21.04 -0.23
CA LEU A 16 -4.29 22.29 -0.71
C LEU A 16 -5.33 23.39 -0.59
N LYS A 17 -4.98 24.48 0.09
CA LYS A 17 -5.84 25.65 0.28
C LYS A 17 -6.07 26.39 -1.04
N ALA A 18 -7.18 27.11 -1.11
CA ALA A 18 -7.46 28.03 -2.20
C ALA A 18 -6.59 29.29 -2.05
N THR A 19 -5.42 29.27 -2.67
CA THR A 19 -4.53 30.41 -2.82
C THR A 19 -4.60 30.90 -4.27
N GLU A 20 -4.21 32.14 -4.55
CA GLU A 20 -4.17 32.66 -5.93
C GLU A 20 -3.42 31.71 -6.88
N LYS A 21 -2.30 31.16 -6.39
CA LYS A 21 -1.46 30.23 -7.17
C LYS A 21 -2.15 28.88 -7.39
N SER A 22 -2.82 28.30 -6.36
CA SER A 22 -3.50 27.03 -6.48
C SER A 22 -4.73 27.12 -7.37
N ILE A 23 -5.48 28.22 -7.27
CA ILE A 23 -6.64 28.52 -8.13
C ILE A 23 -6.18 28.66 -9.60
N ALA A 24 -5.12 29.45 -9.85
CA ALA A 24 -4.60 29.64 -11.20
C ALA A 24 -4.14 28.33 -11.85
N ASN A 25 -3.63 27.38 -11.07
CA ASN A 25 -3.19 26.07 -11.55
C ASN A 25 -4.35 25.03 -11.58
N GLY A 26 -5.53 25.35 -11.06
CA GLY A 26 -6.65 24.39 -10.89
C GLY A 26 -6.33 23.27 -9.91
N ASP A 27 -5.52 23.56 -8.88
CA ASP A 27 -5.07 22.59 -7.86
C ASP A 27 -5.74 22.82 -6.50
N ASP A 28 -6.52 23.89 -6.34
CA ASP A 28 -7.24 24.21 -5.12
C ASP A 28 -8.19 23.08 -4.70
N GLY A 29 -8.22 22.79 -3.41
CA GLY A 29 -9.05 21.71 -2.85
C GLY A 29 -8.54 20.30 -3.16
N LYS A 30 -7.54 20.13 -4.03
CA LYS A 30 -6.93 18.81 -4.26
C LYS A 30 -6.26 18.28 -3.01
N CYS A 31 -6.33 16.96 -2.81
CA CYS A 31 -5.82 16.37 -1.58
C CYS A 31 -4.82 15.22 -1.82
N TYR A 32 -4.05 14.96 -0.79
CA TYR A 32 -3.19 13.79 -0.64
C TYR A 32 -3.60 13.00 0.60
N ILE A 33 -3.77 11.69 0.46
CA ILE A 33 -4.03 10.77 1.57
C ILE A 33 -2.75 9.99 1.86
N GLY A 34 -2.36 9.95 3.12
CA GLY A 34 -1.19 9.21 3.57
C GLY A 34 -1.43 8.48 4.89
N GLN A 35 -0.48 7.64 5.24
CA GLN A 35 -0.49 6.94 6.52
C GLN A 35 0.85 7.09 7.23
N THR A 36 0.82 7.02 8.56
CA THR A 36 2.04 6.98 9.38
C THR A 36 1.83 6.16 10.65
N TYR A 37 2.93 5.74 11.21
CA TYR A 37 3.01 5.11 12.51
C TYR A 37 3.69 6.02 13.56
N ASN A 38 4.18 7.18 13.12
CA ASN A 38 4.74 8.24 13.96
C ASN A 38 4.31 9.61 13.41
N SER A 39 3.30 10.20 14.06
CA SER A 39 2.71 11.45 13.61
C SER A 39 3.69 12.63 13.66
N LYS A 40 4.53 12.72 14.71
CA LYS A 40 5.50 13.80 14.89
C LYS A 40 6.60 13.76 13.83
N GLU A 41 7.20 12.58 13.61
CA GLU A 41 8.21 12.38 12.58
C GLU A 41 7.65 12.71 11.19
N ARG A 42 6.43 12.24 10.90
CA ARG A 42 5.79 12.48 9.61
C ARG A 42 5.46 13.97 9.38
N GLN A 43 5.10 14.71 10.42
CA GLN A 43 4.93 16.16 10.33
C GLN A 43 6.27 16.87 10.06
N GLY A 44 7.33 16.48 10.76
CA GLY A 44 8.68 17.01 10.50
C GLY A 44 9.18 16.73 9.08
N ASP A 45 8.93 15.52 8.53
CA ASP A 45 9.24 15.21 7.13
C ASP A 45 8.45 16.09 6.16
N TRP A 46 7.20 16.40 6.49
CA TRP A 46 6.37 17.30 5.69
C TRP A 46 6.93 18.71 5.69
N ASP A 47 7.23 19.25 6.86
CA ASP A 47 7.73 20.63 7.03
C ASP A 47 9.12 20.80 6.42
N SER A 48 9.96 19.75 6.44
CA SER A 48 11.32 19.77 5.86
C SER A 48 11.37 19.67 4.33
N THR A 49 10.22 19.47 3.67
CA THR A 49 10.15 19.25 2.22
C THR A 49 11.03 18.12 1.68
N ASP A 50 11.26 17.05 2.48
CA ASP A 50 12.07 15.89 2.07
C ASP A 50 11.52 15.28 0.76
N PRO A 51 12.32 15.22 -0.33
CA PRO A 51 11.88 14.71 -1.63
C PRO A 51 11.56 13.20 -1.59
N ARG A 52 11.99 12.49 -0.54
CA ARG A 52 11.70 11.06 -0.34
C ARG A 52 10.38 10.80 0.39
N TYR A 53 9.67 11.87 0.75
CA TYR A 53 8.48 11.80 1.60
C TYR A 53 7.41 10.84 1.10
N ALA A 54 7.06 10.94 -0.19
CA ALA A 54 5.92 10.21 -0.76
C ALA A 54 6.08 9.98 -2.28
N GLY A 55 4.97 9.87 -2.99
CA GLY A 55 4.98 9.70 -4.44
C GLY A 55 5.32 10.97 -5.22
N PRO A 56 5.63 10.82 -6.53
CA PRO A 56 6.12 11.93 -7.35
C PRO A 56 5.12 13.08 -7.49
N LYS A 57 3.80 12.81 -7.53
CA LYS A 57 2.79 13.88 -7.64
C LYS A 57 2.82 14.83 -6.44
N ILE A 58 2.79 14.27 -5.22
CA ILE A 58 2.77 15.09 -4.00
C ILE A 58 4.11 15.80 -3.78
N ASN A 59 5.24 15.14 -4.08
CA ASN A 59 6.55 15.78 -3.95
C ASN A 59 6.66 17.00 -4.88
N ARG A 60 6.23 16.87 -6.14
CA ARG A 60 6.18 18.01 -7.07
C ARG A 60 5.22 19.11 -6.59
N ALA A 61 4.08 18.76 -6.02
CA ALA A 61 3.16 19.76 -5.47
C ALA A 61 3.80 20.51 -4.29
N ARG A 62 4.55 19.83 -3.41
CA ARG A 62 5.26 20.44 -2.28
C ARG A 62 6.42 21.35 -2.70
N GLU A 63 7.03 21.15 -3.88
CA GLU A 63 7.99 22.07 -4.47
C GLU A 63 7.33 23.38 -4.94
N ILE A 64 6.05 23.31 -5.31
CA ILE A 64 5.27 24.45 -5.82
C ILE A 64 4.58 25.21 -4.68
N TYR A 65 4.00 24.50 -3.73
CA TYR A 65 3.16 25.01 -2.64
C TYR A 65 3.86 24.77 -1.30
N PRO A 66 4.17 25.82 -0.53
CA PRO A 66 4.85 25.70 0.76
C PRO A 66 3.95 25.03 1.82
N PRO A 67 4.51 24.55 2.94
CA PRO A 67 3.77 23.83 3.96
C PRO A 67 2.54 24.55 4.52
N GLU A 68 2.57 25.87 4.62
CA GLU A 68 1.48 26.73 5.10
C GLU A 68 0.25 26.73 4.20
N ASP A 69 0.41 26.38 2.92
CA ASP A 69 -0.69 26.28 1.96
C ASP A 69 -1.53 24.99 2.12
N TRP A 70 -1.17 24.15 3.09
CA TRP A 70 -1.82 22.87 3.28
C TRP A 70 -2.52 22.75 4.62
N ASP A 71 -3.74 22.25 4.59
CA ASP A 71 -4.46 21.85 5.80
C ASP A 71 -4.30 20.36 6.04
N ARG A 72 -3.91 19.99 7.26
CA ARG A 72 -3.79 18.60 7.69
C ARG A 72 -4.97 18.18 8.54
N GLU A 73 -5.57 17.06 8.17
CA GLU A 73 -6.67 16.43 8.91
C GLU A 73 -6.34 14.95 9.18
N VAL A 74 -6.55 14.49 10.42
CA VAL A 74 -6.48 13.06 10.75
C VAL A 74 -7.83 12.43 10.47
N LEU A 75 -7.90 11.55 9.46
CA LEU A 75 -9.12 10.88 9.05
C LEU A 75 -9.41 9.63 9.89
N PHE A 76 -8.36 8.99 10.36
CA PHE A 76 -8.46 7.78 11.18
C PHE A 76 -7.20 7.59 12.02
N SER A 77 -7.36 7.18 13.28
CA SER A 77 -6.22 6.80 14.13
C SER A 77 -6.62 5.65 15.06
N GLY A 78 -5.62 4.92 15.56
CA GLY A 78 -5.89 3.83 16.49
C GLY A 78 -4.63 3.22 17.11
N PHE A 79 -4.86 2.51 18.23
CA PHE A 79 -3.84 1.74 18.94
C PHE A 79 -4.13 0.25 18.82
N TYR A 80 -3.10 -0.55 18.62
CA TYR A 80 -3.21 -1.97 18.33
C TYR A 80 -2.23 -2.79 19.17
N MET A 81 -2.68 -3.96 19.64
CA MET A 81 -1.86 -4.89 20.42
C MET A 81 -0.89 -5.72 19.56
N LYS A 82 -1.07 -5.72 18.23
CA LYS A 82 -0.23 -6.44 17.27
C LYS A 82 0.11 -5.57 16.08
N GLU A 83 1.38 -5.52 15.71
CA GLU A 83 1.86 -4.77 14.56
C GLU A 83 1.21 -5.20 13.24
N SER A 84 1.01 -6.50 13.05
CA SER A 84 0.36 -7.06 11.87
C SER A 84 -1.09 -6.60 11.72
N THR A 85 -1.82 -6.47 12.84
CA THR A 85 -3.20 -5.96 12.86
C THR A 85 -3.23 -4.47 12.54
N ARG A 86 -2.34 -3.67 13.15
CA ARG A 86 -2.16 -2.26 12.83
C ARG A 86 -1.95 -2.07 11.33
N LYS A 87 -0.92 -2.70 10.78
CA LYS A 87 -0.58 -2.57 9.37
C LYS A 87 -1.77 -2.90 8.46
N LYS A 88 -2.44 -4.04 8.69
CA LYS A 88 -3.60 -4.46 7.90
C LYS A 88 -4.76 -3.46 7.96
N LYS A 89 -5.04 -2.91 9.16
CA LYS A 89 -6.14 -1.94 9.34
C LYS A 89 -5.81 -0.59 8.72
N ILE A 90 -4.62 -0.07 8.97
CA ILE A 90 -4.18 1.23 8.44
C ILE A 90 -4.07 1.19 6.91
N ASP A 91 -3.49 0.14 6.31
CA ASP A 91 -3.42 -0.03 4.85
C ASP A 91 -4.83 -0.09 4.21
N ALA A 92 -5.78 -0.77 4.86
CA ALA A 92 -7.17 -0.83 4.39
C ALA A 92 -7.88 0.52 4.47
N MET A 93 -7.69 1.26 5.57
CA MET A 93 -8.27 2.58 5.75
C MET A 93 -7.68 3.61 4.78
N GLU A 94 -6.35 3.63 4.58
CA GLU A 94 -5.71 4.47 3.57
C GLU A 94 -6.31 4.23 2.18
N THR A 95 -6.41 2.96 1.77
CA THR A 95 -7.00 2.60 0.47
C THR A 95 -8.45 3.06 0.34
N ALA A 96 -9.25 2.91 1.40
CA ALA A 96 -10.64 3.35 1.41
C ALA A 96 -10.76 4.88 1.29
N MET A 97 -9.90 5.63 2.01
CA MET A 97 -9.90 7.09 1.97
C MET A 97 -9.40 7.63 0.63
N ILE A 98 -8.35 7.03 0.02
CA ILE A 98 -7.89 7.39 -1.33
C ILE A 98 -9.04 7.27 -2.35
N ARG A 99 -9.85 6.21 -2.26
CA ARG A 99 -11.02 6.02 -3.13
C ARG A 99 -12.14 7.02 -2.83
N LYS A 100 -12.45 7.22 -1.53
CA LYS A 100 -13.51 8.15 -1.10
C LYS A 100 -13.27 9.57 -1.60
N TYR A 101 -12.02 10.03 -1.55
CA TYR A 101 -11.62 11.37 -1.98
C TYR A 101 -11.15 11.43 -3.44
N ASP A 102 -11.16 10.30 -4.16
CA ASP A 102 -10.65 10.16 -5.53
C ASP A 102 -9.28 10.84 -5.75
N SER A 103 -8.43 10.76 -4.75
CA SER A 103 -7.16 11.49 -4.71
C SER A 103 -6.10 10.98 -5.69
N VAL A 104 -6.38 9.89 -6.43
CA VAL A 104 -5.55 9.40 -7.55
C VAL A 104 -5.84 10.18 -8.83
N ASN A 105 -7.12 10.38 -9.17
CA ASN A 105 -7.51 11.09 -10.39
C ASN A 105 -7.55 12.60 -10.15
N ASN A 106 -8.16 13.02 -9.04
CA ASN A 106 -8.42 14.41 -8.71
C ASN A 106 -7.55 14.94 -7.55
N GLY A 107 -6.37 14.34 -7.31
CA GLY A 107 -5.47 14.73 -6.23
C GLY A 107 -4.03 14.30 -6.46
N PHE A 108 -3.27 14.23 -5.37
CA PHE A 108 -1.82 14.04 -5.39
C PHE A 108 -1.36 12.61 -5.09
N ASN A 109 -2.28 11.65 -4.91
CA ASN A 109 -1.90 10.23 -4.82
C ASN A 109 -1.55 9.67 -6.21
N THR A 110 -0.58 8.76 -6.27
CA THR A 110 -0.17 8.08 -7.51
C THR A 110 -0.80 6.71 -7.67
N SER A 111 -1.33 6.15 -6.57
CA SER A 111 -1.94 4.82 -6.56
C SER A 111 -2.95 4.68 -5.42
N TYR A 112 -3.78 3.65 -5.48
CA TYR A 112 -4.83 3.37 -4.47
C TYR A 112 -4.30 2.69 -3.20
N GLY A 113 -3.11 3.09 -2.70
CA GLY A 113 -2.52 2.58 -1.46
C GLY A 113 -1.41 1.55 -1.67
N ARG A 114 -0.85 1.05 -0.55
CA ARG A 114 0.24 0.08 -0.58
C ARG A 114 -0.21 -1.25 -1.18
N GLY A 115 0.36 -1.55 -2.31
CA GLY A 115 0.22 -2.83 -2.99
C GLY A 115 -0.71 -2.74 -4.18
N MET A 116 -0.14 -2.98 -5.34
CA MET A 116 -0.82 -3.13 -6.63
C MET A 116 -1.69 -4.41 -6.69
N LYS A 117 -2.26 -4.84 -5.56
CA LYS A 117 -3.18 -5.97 -5.54
C LYS A 117 -4.42 -5.62 -6.34
N GLY A 118 -4.52 -6.18 -7.53
CA GLY A 118 -5.64 -5.99 -8.45
C GLY A 118 -5.40 -4.97 -9.57
N LEU A 119 -4.30 -4.24 -9.57
CA LEU A 119 -3.89 -3.48 -10.75
C LEU A 119 -3.11 -4.39 -11.69
N HIS A 120 -3.73 -4.75 -12.78
CA HIS A 120 -3.04 -5.46 -13.87
C HIS A 120 -2.32 -4.42 -14.72
N HIS A 121 -1.10 -4.72 -15.14
CA HIS A 121 -0.41 -3.93 -16.15
C HIS A 121 -1.28 -3.84 -17.40
N THR A 122 -1.33 -2.65 -18.03
CA THR A 122 -1.97 -2.49 -19.32
C THR A 122 -1.32 -3.44 -20.33
N GLU A 123 -2.04 -3.78 -21.41
CA GLU A 123 -1.52 -4.64 -22.48
C GLU A 123 -0.20 -4.08 -23.04
N GLU A 124 -0.13 -2.76 -23.23
CA GLU A 124 1.07 -2.07 -23.69
C GLU A 124 2.22 -2.22 -22.70
N SER A 125 1.98 -2.04 -21.38
CA SER A 125 2.99 -2.23 -20.34
C SER A 125 3.49 -3.68 -20.33
N ARG A 126 2.59 -4.67 -20.44
CA ARG A 126 2.95 -6.09 -20.54
C ARG A 126 3.83 -6.37 -21.75
N ARG A 127 3.47 -5.78 -22.90
CA ARG A 127 4.26 -5.90 -24.13
C ARG A 127 5.66 -5.32 -23.97
N LYS A 128 5.79 -4.11 -23.42
CA LYS A 128 7.09 -3.47 -23.14
C LYS A 128 7.95 -4.32 -22.18
N ILE A 129 7.36 -4.82 -21.09
CA ILE A 129 8.05 -5.70 -20.13
C ILE A 129 8.49 -6.99 -20.83
N SER A 130 7.62 -7.61 -21.61
CA SER A 130 7.95 -8.85 -22.35
C SER A 130 9.07 -8.63 -23.35
N GLN A 131 9.06 -7.52 -24.09
CA GLN A 131 10.12 -7.16 -25.04
C GLN A 131 11.47 -6.93 -24.32
N ALA A 132 11.47 -6.19 -23.21
CA ALA A 132 12.67 -5.92 -22.43
C ALA A 132 13.29 -7.18 -21.81
N LEU A 133 12.46 -8.17 -21.47
CA LEU A 133 12.91 -9.44 -20.89
C LEU A 133 13.20 -10.53 -21.92
N ARG A 134 12.87 -10.31 -23.18
CA ARG A 134 13.09 -11.30 -24.25
C ARG A 134 14.59 -11.49 -24.50
N GLY A 135 15.07 -12.71 -24.39
CA GLY A 135 16.49 -13.05 -24.59
C GLY A 135 17.40 -12.78 -23.39
N VAL A 136 16.92 -12.15 -22.33
CA VAL A 136 17.70 -11.94 -21.10
C VAL A 136 17.91 -13.29 -20.40
N LYS A 137 19.16 -13.75 -20.34
CA LYS A 137 19.53 -14.99 -19.63
C LYS A 137 19.36 -14.79 -18.13
N LYS A 138 18.59 -15.66 -17.49
CA LYS A 138 18.43 -15.66 -16.03
C LYS A 138 19.72 -16.08 -15.36
N THR A 139 20.14 -15.37 -14.32
CA THR A 139 21.28 -15.76 -13.50
C THR A 139 21.03 -17.10 -12.80
N GLU A 140 22.10 -17.85 -12.46
CA GLU A 140 21.98 -19.12 -11.73
C GLU A 140 21.30 -18.94 -10.37
N ALA A 141 21.57 -17.84 -9.67
CA ALA A 141 20.88 -17.49 -8.43
C ALA A 141 19.35 -17.34 -8.64
N HIS A 142 18.93 -16.68 -9.74
CA HIS A 142 17.52 -16.53 -10.09
C HIS A 142 16.87 -17.87 -10.43
N LYS A 143 17.54 -18.74 -11.21
CA LYS A 143 17.05 -20.10 -11.54
C LYS A 143 16.87 -20.93 -10.26
N LYS A 144 17.84 -20.87 -9.34
CA LYS A 144 17.81 -21.58 -8.04
C LYS A 144 16.64 -21.09 -7.16
N ALA A 145 16.42 -19.77 -7.09
CA ALA A 145 15.28 -19.18 -6.37
C ALA A 145 13.92 -19.61 -6.97
N MET A 146 13.79 -19.63 -8.30
CA MET A 146 12.58 -20.09 -8.98
C MET A 146 12.29 -21.58 -8.69
N SER A 147 13.30 -22.45 -8.73
CA SER A 147 13.14 -23.88 -8.44
C SER A 147 12.76 -24.13 -6.98
N ALA A 148 13.33 -23.37 -6.04
CA ALA A 148 12.95 -23.41 -4.63
C ALA A 148 11.50 -22.95 -4.41
N GLY A 149 11.07 -21.88 -5.09
CA GLY A 149 9.69 -21.40 -5.07
C GLY A 149 8.69 -22.45 -5.57
N ARG A 150 8.99 -23.11 -6.69
CA ARG A 150 8.16 -24.20 -7.24
C ARG A 150 8.03 -25.37 -6.26
N ARG A 151 9.12 -25.77 -5.61
CA ARG A 151 9.12 -26.84 -4.58
C ARG A 151 8.23 -26.47 -3.40
N LYS A 152 8.35 -25.24 -2.87
CA LYS A 152 7.50 -24.75 -1.79
C LYS A 152 6.02 -24.72 -2.18
N ALA A 153 5.69 -24.27 -3.38
CA ALA A 153 4.33 -24.26 -3.90
C ALA A 153 3.72 -25.67 -4.00
N LYS A 154 4.50 -26.63 -4.54
CA LYS A 154 4.09 -28.06 -4.61
C LYS A 154 3.82 -28.65 -3.20
N GLN A 155 4.74 -28.40 -2.26
CA GLN A 155 4.55 -28.86 -0.87
C GLN A 155 3.31 -28.24 -0.21
N ARG A 156 3.04 -26.95 -0.44
CA ARG A 156 1.84 -26.28 0.07
C ARG A 156 0.56 -26.89 -0.50
N ARG A 157 0.53 -27.18 -1.81
CA ARG A 157 -0.59 -27.85 -2.47
C ARG A 157 -0.86 -29.23 -1.86
N LEU A 158 0.16 -30.07 -1.72
CA LEU A 158 0.05 -31.39 -1.12
C LEU A 158 -0.43 -31.35 0.34
N ARG A 159 -0.01 -30.34 1.13
CA ARG A 159 -0.51 -30.15 2.50
C ARG A 159 -2.01 -29.81 2.52
N LEU A 160 -2.46 -28.97 1.59
CA LEU A 160 -3.87 -28.60 1.47
C LEU A 160 -4.73 -29.80 1.06
N GLU A 161 -4.29 -30.58 0.08
CA GLU A 161 -4.96 -31.80 -0.37
C GLU A 161 -5.11 -32.80 0.78
N ARG A 162 -4.05 -33.07 1.53
CA ARG A 162 -4.10 -33.94 2.72
C ARG A 162 -5.04 -33.41 3.81
N LYS A 163 -5.10 -32.09 4.00
CA LYS A 163 -6.01 -31.48 4.97
C LYS A 163 -7.47 -31.66 4.55
N LEU A 164 -7.77 -31.46 3.28
CA LEU A 164 -9.10 -31.68 2.71
C LEU A 164 -9.54 -33.13 2.81
N GLN A 165 -8.65 -34.09 2.47
CA GLN A 165 -8.95 -35.53 2.61
C GLN A 165 -9.28 -35.91 4.05
N ARG A 166 -8.50 -35.42 5.04
CA ARG A 166 -8.81 -35.69 6.47
C ARG A 166 -10.15 -35.11 6.89
N GLN A 167 -10.51 -33.91 6.41
CA GLN A 167 -11.79 -33.28 6.72
C GLN A 167 -12.95 -34.10 6.12
N GLN A 168 -12.83 -34.60 4.89
CA GLN A 168 -13.82 -35.43 4.23
C GLN A 168 -13.99 -36.78 4.96
N GLN A 169 -12.90 -37.44 5.37
CA GLN A 169 -12.95 -38.68 6.15
C GLN A 169 -13.64 -38.46 7.50
N GLN A 170 -13.39 -37.35 8.17
CA GLN A 170 -14.01 -37.04 9.47
C GLN A 170 -15.50 -36.74 9.33
N GLN A 171 -15.91 -36.09 8.25
CA GLN A 171 -17.33 -35.85 7.94
C GLN A 171 -18.07 -37.17 7.62
N SER A 172 -17.45 -38.05 6.85
CA SER A 172 -18.05 -39.35 6.55
C SER A 172 -18.19 -40.25 7.78
N LEU A 173 -17.25 -40.22 8.72
CA LEU A 173 -17.36 -40.95 9.99
C LEU A 173 -18.47 -40.37 10.88
N ASN A 174 -18.59 -39.05 10.95
CA ASN A 174 -19.64 -38.41 11.76
C ASN A 174 -21.05 -38.54 11.16
N SER A 175 -21.18 -38.83 9.86
CA SER A 175 -22.47 -39.06 9.21
C SER A 175 -22.91 -40.54 9.24
N ALA A 176 -22.01 -41.46 9.66
CA ALA A 176 -22.29 -42.89 9.78
C ALA A 176 -22.54 -43.34 11.23
N ALA A 177 -22.41 -42.44 12.20
CA ALA A 177 -22.71 -42.64 13.62
C ALA A 177 -24.07 -42.02 14.00
#